data_0746b2a1b96f733727e215418320e45a
#
_entry.id   0746b2a1b96f733727e215418320e45a
#
_cell.length_a   1.000
_cell.length_b   1.000
_cell.length_c   1.000
_cell.angle_alpha   90.00
_cell.angle_beta   90.00
_cell.angle_gamma   90.00
#
_symmetry.space_group_name_H-M   'P 1'
#
loop_
_entity.id
_entity.type
_entity.pdbx_description
1 polymer ?
#
loop_
_entity_poly.entity_id
_entity_poly.type
_entity_poly.pdbx_seq_one_letter_code
_entity_poly.pdbx_strand_id
1 'polypeptide(L)'
;EYIVIGAHFDHLGFGGEGSGSLTPDSNAIHNGADDNASGTAGILELAEKLSANQNLLKRSILLMAYNAEEEGLLGSKYFVKNPTVDLSKITAMINMDMIGRMSEDKITIGGTGTSPQFESILNEVNQNHNLNLKMSKEGYGPSDHASVYVNDVPVLFLFTGTHTDYHKPSDDWQHINAEGEKQIVDLIYDVTLRFSHLKEKPVFTEAGPKESNQTRRSFKVTFGVIPSYGSDAVGLEIDGAKKEGPAGKAGLKKGDIITSIGGKDIKNIYDYMYRLAELKPGETIDVIIIRGGKELTFKVNL
;
A
#
# COMPACT_ATOMS: atom_id res chain seq x y z
N GLU A 1 1.84 23.97 11.61
CA GLU A 1 1.94 22.52 11.45
C GLU A 1 1.01 22.05 10.32
N TYR A 2 1.36 20.97 9.67
CA TYR A 2 0.66 20.46 8.50
C TYR A 2 0.25 19.01 8.71
N ILE A 3 -0.92 18.64 8.18
CA ILE A 3 -1.30 17.26 7.96
C ILE A 3 -1.22 17.04 6.44
N VAL A 4 -0.48 16.04 6.01
CA VAL A 4 -0.38 15.68 4.60
C VAL A 4 -1.42 14.62 4.29
N ILE A 5 -2.16 14.82 3.20
CA ILE A 5 -3.03 13.80 2.61
C ILE A 5 -2.55 13.60 1.18
N GLY A 6 -2.19 12.38 0.84
CA GLY A 6 -1.53 12.06 -0.42
C GLY A 6 -2.13 10.86 -1.14
N ALA A 7 -1.96 10.87 -2.47
CA ALA A 7 -2.17 9.74 -3.37
C ALA A 7 -1.35 9.99 -4.64
N HIS A 8 -0.95 8.95 -5.35
CA HIS A 8 -0.36 9.15 -6.68
C HIS A 8 -1.45 9.23 -7.76
N PHE A 9 -1.13 9.89 -8.86
CA PHE A 9 -2.06 10.08 -9.98
C PHE A 9 -1.54 9.52 -11.31
N ASP A 10 -0.31 9.00 -11.31
CA ASP A 10 0.25 8.28 -12.45
C ASP A 10 -0.20 6.81 -12.44
N HIS A 11 -0.10 6.17 -13.59
CA HIS A 11 -0.26 4.74 -13.77
C HIS A 11 0.55 4.27 -14.99
N LEU A 12 0.40 3.01 -15.42
CA LEU A 12 1.27 2.32 -16.38
C LEU A 12 1.12 2.75 -17.86
N GLY A 13 0.21 3.66 -18.18
CA GLY A 13 -0.01 4.15 -19.55
C GLY A 13 -0.39 3.04 -20.53
N PHE A 14 0.41 2.83 -21.58
CA PHE A 14 0.20 1.74 -22.53
C PHE A 14 0.75 0.38 -22.08
N GLY A 15 1.30 0.32 -20.87
CA GLY A 15 1.93 -0.91 -20.39
C GLY A 15 3.24 -1.22 -21.14
N GLY A 16 3.45 -2.48 -21.47
CA GLY A 16 4.66 -2.96 -22.12
C GLY A 16 5.65 -3.61 -21.17
N GLU A 17 6.74 -4.13 -21.75
CA GLU A 17 7.80 -4.76 -20.95
C GLU A 17 8.50 -3.76 -20.04
N GLY A 18 8.64 -4.09 -18.76
CA GLY A 18 9.30 -3.25 -17.77
C GLY A 18 8.41 -2.17 -17.14
N SER A 19 7.15 -2.00 -17.57
CA SER A 19 6.22 -1.01 -17.01
C SER A 19 5.56 -1.41 -15.69
N GLY A 20 5.77 -2.62 -15.20
CA GLY A 20 4.98 -3.18 -14.10
C GLY A 20 3.69 -3.89 -14.53
N SER A 21 3.26 -3.75 -15.80
CA SER A 21 2.06 -4.40 -16.32
C SER A 21 2.07 -5.92 -16.11
N LEU A 22 0.93 -6.44 -15.65
CA LEU A 22 0.69 -7.88 -15.55
C LEU A 22 0.18 -8.51 -16.86
N THR A 23 0.01 -7.67 -17.89
CA THR A 23 -0.32 -8.07 -19.29
C THR A 23 0.54 -7.26 -20.27
N PRO A 24 1.89 -7.41 -20.23
CA PRO A 24 2.81 -6.54 -20.98
C PRO A 24 2.62 -6.61 -22.51
N ASP A 25 2.08 -7.71 -23.03
CA ASP A 25 1.79 -7.88 -24.46
C ASP A 25 0.49 -7.19 -24.90
N SER A 26 -0.22 -6.57 -23.97
CA SER A 26 -1.45 -5.84 -24.25
C SER A 26 -1.12 -4.44 -24.76
N ASN A 27 -1.50 -4.10 -26.00
CA ASN A 27 -1.42 -2.74 -26.54
C ASN A 27 -2.66 -1.92 -26.16
N ALA A 28 -3.06 -1.95 -24.88
CA ALA A 28 -4.21 -1.24 -24.38
C ALA A 28 -3.79 -0.26 -23.28
N ILE A 29 -4.55 0.82 -23.11
CA ILE A 29 -4.33 1.76 -22.01
C ILE A 29 -4.66 1.06 -20.69
N HIS A 30 -3.75 1.17 -19.73
CA HIS A 30 -3.98 0.77 -18.35
C HIS A 30 -4.63 1.97 -17.64
N ASN A 31 -5.93 1.88 -17.38
CA ASN A 31 -6.71 3.01 -16.88
C ASN A 31 -6.42 3.34 -15.41
N GLY A 32 -6.06 2.33 -14.61
CA GLY A 32 -5.71 2.54 -13.19
C GLY A 32 -6.86 3.15 -12.39
N ALA A 33 -8.09 2.64 -12.59
CA ALA A 33 -9.24 3.23 -11.92
C ALA A 33 -9.18 3.09 -10.40
N ASP A 34 -8.73 1.93 -9.92
CA ASP A 34 -8.44 1.76 -8.50
C ASP A 34 -7.00 2.14 -8.17
N ASP A 35 -6.05 1.81 -9.04
CA ASP A 35 -4.62 2.08 -8.90
C ASP A 35 -4.14 3.19 -9.86
N ASN A 36 -4.17 4.52 -9.53
CA ASN A 36 -4.71 5.01 -8.26
C ASN A 36 -5.60 6.24 -8.49
N ALA A 37 -6.53 6.15 -9.48
CA ALA A 37 -7.50 7.21 -9.66
C ALA A 37 -8.48 7.29 -8.46
N SER A 38 -8.75 6.17 -7.76
CA SER A 38 -9.55 6.16 -6.54
C SER A 38 -8.94 7.02 -5.43
N GLY A 39 -7.64 6.86 -5.15
CA GLY A 39 -6.95 7.71 -4.17
C GLY A 39 -6.91 9.19 -4.59
N THR A 40 -6.72 9.45 -5.89
CA THR A 40 -6.73 10.81 -6.43
C THR A 40 -8.12 11.45 -6.32
N ALA A 41 -9.20 10.73 -6.62
CA ALA A 41 -10.57 11.18 -6.41
C ALA A 41 -10.83 11.48 -4.92
N GLY A 42 -10.36 10.60 -4.03
CA GLY A 42 -10.43 10.82 -2.59
C GLY A 42 -9.77 12.12 -2.13
N ILE A 43 -8.62 12.52 -2.72
CA ILE A 43 -8.01 13.83 -2.45
C ILE A 43 -8.95 14.97 -2.85
N LEU A 44 -9.61 14.89 -4.02
CA LEU A 44 -10.50 15.95 -4.51
C LEU A 44 -11.73 16.08 -3.60
N GLU A 45 -12.35 15.00 -3.22
CA GLU A 45 -13.50 14.98 -2.29
C GLU A 45 -13.12 15.53 -0.90
N LEU A 46 -11.93 15.15 -0.40
CA LEU A 46 -11.40 15.70 0.85
C LEU A 46 -11.10 17.19 0.73
N ALA A 47 -10.57 17.66 -0.41
CA ALA A 47 -10.31 19.08 -0.66
C ALA A 47 -11.60 19.90 -0.56
N GLU A 48 -12.66 19.45 -1.22
CA GLU A 48 -13.96 20.11 -1.17
C GLU A 48 -14.52 20.13 0.25
N LYS A 49 -14.59 18.97 0.90
CA LYS A 49 -15.14 18.83 2.25
C LYS A 49 -14.37 19.60 3.31
N LEU A 50 -13.04 19.55 3.27
CA LEU A 50 -12.17 20.26 4.22
C LEU A 50 -12.20 21.76 4.00
N SER A 51 -12.25 22.25 2.74
CA SER A 51 -12.37 23.68 2.45
C SER A 51 -13.70 24.27 2.91
N ALA A 52 -14.80 23.53 2.71
CA ALA A 52 -16.12 23.93 3.20
C ALA A 52 -16.18 24.02 4.73
N ASN A 53 -15.33 23.28 5.44
CA ASN A 53 -15.28 23.15 6.89
C ASN A 53 -13.96 23.69 7.49
N GLN A 54 -13.27 24.59 6.80
CA GLN A 54 -11.94 25.08 7.20
C GLN A 54 -11.90 25.71 8.62
N ASN A 55 -13.04 26.25 9.08
CA ASN A 55 -13.19 26.80 10.42
C ASN A 55 -13.05 25.76 11.53
N LEU A 56 -13.21 24.48 11.23
CA LEU A 56 -13.03 23.37 12.16
C LEU A 56 -11.56 22.94 12.26
N LEU A 57 -10.70 23.36 11.35
CA LEU A 57 -9.30 22.95 11.29
C LEU A 57 -8.42 23.82 12.22
N LYS A 58 -7.54 23.18 12.97
CA LYS A 58 -6.52 23.83 13.81
C LYS A 58 -5.11 23.74 13.22
N ARG A 59 -4.94 22.92 12.17
CA ARG A 59 -3.71 22.75 11.38
C ARG A 59 -4.01 22.92 9.92
N SER A 60 -3.02 23.35 9.15
CA SER A 60 -3.11 23.41 7.70
C SER A 60 -3.11 21.99 7.10
N ILE A 61 -3.87 21.81 6.04
CA ILE A 61 -3.89 20.56 5.30
C ILE A 61 -3.07 20.77 4.01
N LEU A 62 -2.15 19.86 3.75
CA LEU A 62 -1.37 19.81 2.53
C LEU A 62 -1.84 18.60 1.71
N LEU A 63 -2.59 18.89 0.64
CA LEU A 63 -3.05 17.88 -0.30
C LEU A 63 -1.97 17.67 -1.36
N MET A 64 -1.56 16.42 -1.58
CA MET A 64 -0.46 16.09 -2.48
C MET A 64 -0.86 14.99 -3.45
N ALA A 65 -0.84 15.30 -4.75
CA ALA A 65 -0.93 14.32 -5.81
C ALA A 65 0.50 14.03 -6.31
N TYR A 66 0.98 12.80 -6.09
CA TYR A 66 2.32 12.40 -6.49
C TYR A 66 2.34 11.87 -7.91
N ASN A 67 3.44 12.07 -8.60
CA ASN A 67 3.69 11.53 -9.94
C ASN A 67 4.83 10.52 -9.91
N ALA A 68 4.81 9.59 -10.84
CA ALA A 68 5.83 8.55 -11.01
C ALA A 68 6.05 7.71 -9.73
N GLU A 69 4.95 7.34 -9.09
CA GLU A 69 4.92 6.33 -8.02
C GLU A 69 5.33 4.98 -8.59
N GLU A 70 4.72 4.59 -9.70
CA GLU A 70 4.95 3.34 -10.45
C GLU A 70 6.40 3.18 -10.95
N GLU A 71 7.11 4.28 -11.11
CA GLU A 71 8.54 4.34 -11.45
C GLU A 71 9.44 4.30 -10.20
N GLY A 72 8.86 4.02 -9.04
CA GLY A 72 9.55 3.85 -7.76
C GLY A 72 9.51 5.07 -6.87
N LEU A 73 8.35 5.64 -6.62
CA LEU A 73 8.06 6.72 -5.67
C LEU A 73 8.82 8.02 -6.02
N LEU A 74 9.01 8.34 -7.30
CA LEU A 74 9.89 9.46 -7.67
C LEU A 74 9.36 10.80 -7.18
N GLY A 75 8.03 11.02 -7.25
CA GLY A 75 7.40 12.26 -6.80
C GLY A 75 7.53 12.48 -5.30
N SER A 76 7.18 11.51 -4.49
CA SER A 76 7.31 11.62 -3.03
C SER A 76 8.75 11.69 -2.56
N LYS A 77 9.66 10.94 -3.19
CA LYS A 77 11.12 11.05 -2.94
C LYS A 77 11.66 12.44 -3.30
N TYR A 78 11.17 13.02 -4.39
CA TYR A 78 11.54 14.38 -4.75
C TYR A 78 11.05 15.39 -3.71
N PHE A 79 9.79 15.26 -3.27
CA PHE A 79 9.23 16.12 -2.23
C PHE A 79 10.05 16.10 -0.93
N VAL A 80 10.37 14.93 -0.40
CA VAL A 80 11.12 14.84 0.87
C VAL A 80 12.57 15.31 0.72
N LYS A 81 13.15 15.22 -0.48
CA LYS A 81 14.49 15.74 -0.77
C LYS A 81 14.51 17.25 -1.01
N ASN A 82 13.42 17.80 -1.55
CA ASN A 82 13.26 19.22 -1.90
C ASN A 82 11.92 19.74 -1.30
N PRO A 83 11.77 19.71 0.02
CA PRO A 83 10.46 19.97 0.62
C PRO A 83 10.04 21.44 0.46
N THR A 84 8.78 21.63 0.08
CA THR A 84 8.16 22.96 -0.01
C THR A 84 7.70 23.50 1.35
N VAL A 85 7.67 22.64 2.36
CA VAL A 85 7.40 22.95 3.75
C VAL A 85 8.42 22.23 4.64
N ASP A 86 8.71 22.78 5.82
CA ASP A 86 9.59 22.13 6.77
C ASP A 86 8.99 20.79 7.22
N LEU A 87 9.68 19.66 6.92
CA LEU A 87 9.21 18.31 7.24
C LEU A 87 8.97 18.15 8.74
N SER A 88 9.74 18.83 9.58
CA SER A 88 9.55 18.80 11.05
C SER A 88 8.21 19.38 11.51
N LYS A 89 7.55 20.17 10.65
CA LYS A 89 6.22 20.73 10.90
C LYS A 89 5.08 19.84 10.39
N ILE A 90 5.39 18.74 9.72
CA ILE A 90 4.38 17.76 9.35
C ILE A 90 3.99 16.96 10.59
N THR A 91 2.71 16.96 10.88
CA THR A 91 2.11 16.27 12.03
C THR A 91 1.96 14.78 11.75
N ALA A 92 1.43 14.46 10.60
CA ALA A 92 1.25 13.09 10.09
C ALA A 92 0.99 13.15 8.58
N MET A 93 1.22 12.03 7.89
CA MET A 93 0.74 11.81 6.52
C MET A 93 -0.32 10.71 6.51
N ILE A 94 -1.37 10.93 5.74
CA ILE A 94 -2.38 9.94 5.38
C ILE A 94 -2.25 9.70 3.89
N ASN A 95 -1.89 8.49 3.48
CA ASN A 95 -1.72 8.11 2.07
C ASN A 95 -2.83 7.16 1.65
N MET A 96 -3.44 7.45 0.52
CA MET A 96 -4.48 6.64 -0.09
C MET A 96 -3.94 5.98 -1.36
N ASP A 97 -4.10 4.67 -1.44
CA ASP A 97 -3.70 3.93 -2.62
C ASP A 97 -4.62 2.72 -2.78
N MET A 98 -5.32 2.65 -3.91
CA MET A 98 -6.32 1.62 -4.19
C MET A 98 -7.42 1.55 -3.10
N ILE A 99 -8.17 2.62 -2.94
CA ILE A 99 -9.28 2.70 -1.95
C ILE A 99 -10.66 2.45 -2.56
N GLY A 100 -10.77 2.19 -3.86
CA GLY A 100 -12.02 2.08 -4.60
C GLY A 100 -12.61 0.67 -4.68
N ARG A 101 -11.99 -0.36 -4.11
CA ARG A 101 -12.49 -1.75 -4.19
C ARG A 101 -12.85 -2.34 -2.83
N MET A 102 -13.34 -1.50 -1.89
CA MET A 102 -13.75 -1.98 -0.58
C MET A 102 -14.80 -3.09 -0.68
N SER A 103 -14.58 -4.16 0.06
CA SER A 103 -15.46 -5.32 0.19
C SER A 103 -15.61 -5.69 1.66
N GLU A 104 -16.81 -6.11 2.08
CA GLU A 104 -17.09 -6.51 3.46
C GLU A 104 -16.75 -5.42 4.50
N ASP A 105 -16.91 -4.15 4.11
CA ASP A 105 -16.57 -2.97 4.91
C ASP A 105 -15.13 -2.97 5.43
N LYS A 106 -14.25 -3.75 4.79
CA LYS A 106 -12.88 -3.98 5.22
C LYS A 106 -11.93 -2.99 4.57
N ILE A 107 -11.10 -2.37 5.41
CA ILE A 107 -9.98 -1.55 4.97
C ILE A 107 -8.70 -1.92 5.74
N THR A 108 -7.59 -2.00 5.03
CA THR A 108 -6.27 -2.15 5.62
C THR A 108 -5.67 -0.78 5.88
N ILE A 109 -5.13 -0.58 7.10
CA ILE A 109 -4.45 0.65 7.50
C ILE A 109 -3.04 0.28 7.98
N GLY A 110 -2.04 0.55 7.14
CA GLY A 110 -0.63 0.42 7.47
C GLY A 110 -0.11 1.62 8.25
N GLY A 111 1.07 1.47 8.87
CA GLY A 111 1.74 2.57 9.57
C GLY A 111 1.21 2.85 10.98
N THR A 112 0.29 2.05 11.52
CA THR A 112 -0.30 2.33 12.84
C THR A 112 0.73 2.32 13.96
N GLY A 113 1.86 1.62 13.80
CA GLY A 113 2.98 1.60 14.75
C GLY A 113 3.89 2.83 14.67
N THR A 114 3.73 3.70 13.65
CA THR A 114 4.57 4.89 13.48
C THR A 114 4.27 6.00 14.48
N SER A 115 3.18 5.85 15.23
CA SER A 115 2.90 6.63 16.45
C SER A 115 2.07 5.81 17.43
N PRO A 116 2.38 5.84 18.74
CA PRO A 116 1.61 5.11 19.75
C PRO A 116 0.16 5.60 19.92
N GLN A 117 -0.18 6.74 19.32
CA GLN A 117 -1.52 7.34 19.39
C GLN A 117 -2.44 6.85 18.28
N PHE A 118 -1.92 6.29 17.18
CA PHE A 118 -2.69 6.06 15.97
C PHE A 118 -3.78 5.00 16.13
N GLU A 119 -3.47 3.84 16.70
CA GLU A 119 -4.48 2.79 16.89
C GLU A 119 -5.66 3.26 17.76
N SER A 120 -5.37 4.02 18.82
CA SER A 120 -6.41 4.58 19.70
C SER A 120 -7.29 5.58 18.96
N ILE A 121 -6.69 6.48 18.17
CA ILE A 121 -7.41 7.50 17.39
C ILE A 121 -8.27 6.83 16.32
N LEU A 122 -7.73 5.86 15.58
CA LEU A 122 -8.48 5.15 14.56
C LEU A 122 -9.67 4.39 15.15
N ASN A 123 -9.50 3.72 16.27
CA ASN A 123 -10.58 3.02 16.95
C ASN A 123 -11.66 3.98 17.49
N GLU A 124 -11.25 5.14 18.05
CA GLU A 124 -12.18 6.19 18.51
C GLU A 124 -13.02 6.72 17.34
N VAL A 125 -12.37 7.12 16.25
CA VAL A 125 -13.06 7.69 15.08
C VAL A 125 -13.96 6.65 14.41
N ASN A 126 -13.50 5.41 14.29
CA ASN A 126 -14.23 4.35 13.63
C ASN A 126 -15.55 3.96 14.34
N GLN A 127 -15.75 4.36 15.59
CA GLN A 127 -17.04 4.14 16.27
C GLN A 127 -18.24 4.76 15.52
N ASN A 128 -17.97 5.80 14.72
CA ASN A 128 -18.99 6.46 13.91
C ASN A 128 -19.09 5.88 12.48
N HIS A 129 -18.14 5.08 12.04
CA HIS A 129 -18.07 4.54 10.67
C HIS A 129 -18.37 3.05 10.61
N ASN A 130 -18.07 2.31 11.68
CA ASN A 130 -18.27 0.85 11.80
C ASN A 130 -17.56 0.03 10.69
N LEU A 131 -16.43 0.52 10.17
CA LEU A 131 -15.62 -0.22 9.20
C LEU A 131 -14.82 -1.32 9.89
N ASN A 132 -14.52 -2.37 9.16
CA ASN A 132 -13.64 -3.44 9.61
C ASN A 132 -12.17 -3.02 9.35
N LEU A 133 -11.56 -2.37 10.34
CA LEU A 133 -10.18 -1.89 10.24
C LEU A 133 -9.20 -3.04 10.46
N LYS A 134 -8.42 -3.37 9.44
CA LYS A 134 -7.27 -4.26 9.54
C LYS A 134 -6.01 -3.42 9.67
N MET A 135 -5.47 -3.32 10.88
CA MET A 135 -4.33 -2.47 11.19
C MET A 135 -3.01 -3.23 11.07
N SER A 136 -1.99 -2.59 10.48
CA SER A 136 -0.61 -3.07 10.43
C SER A 136 0.32 -2.00 10.96
N LYS A 137 1.30 -2.40 11.78
CA LYS A 137 2.20 -1.47 12.45
C LYS A 137 3.28 -0.89 11.54
N GLU A 138 3.68 -1.62 10.48
CA GLU A 138 4.80 -1.24 9.62
C GLU A 138 4.56 0.09 8.92
N GLY A 139 5.52 1.01 9.08
CA GLY A 139 5.47 2.35 8.48
C GLY A 139 6.11 2.40 7.08
N TYR A 140 6.97 1.44 6.75
CA TYR A 140 7.52 1.31 5.41
C TYR A 140 6.58 0.44 4.56
N GLY A 141 6.27 0.88 3.35
CA GLY A 141 5.31 0.18 2.52
C GLY A 141 5.51 0.43 1.02
N PRO A 142 4.64 -0.14 0.17
CA PRO A 142 4.80 -0.12 -1.28
C PRO A 142 4.26 1.14 -1.95
N SER A 143 4.02 2.24 -1.22
CA SER A 143 3.47 3.47 -1.76
C SER A 143 4.15 4.72 -1.16
N ASP A 144 3.74 5.92 -1.55
CA ASP A 144 4.38 7.21 -1.28
C ASP A 144 4.61 7.54 0.20
N HIS A 145 3.80 6.96 1.13
CA HIS A 145 4.01 7.11 2.57
C HIS A 145 5.39 6.63 3.02
N ALA A 146 6.00 5.67 2.31
CA ALA A 146 7.32 5.16 2.63
C ALA A 146 8.38 6.27 2.54
N SER A 147 8.30 7.15 1.54
CA SER A 147 9.21 8.29 1.38
C SER A 147 9.15 9.27 2.55
N VAL A 148 7.98 9.43 3.14
CA VAL A 148 7.75 10.34 4.26
C VAL A 148 8.13 9.69 5.60
N TYR A 149 7.81 8.40 5.76
CA TYR A 149 8.16 7.61 6.93
C TYR A 149 9.67 7.59 7.21
N VAL A 150 10.50 7.40 6.17
CA VAL A 150 11.97 7.36 6.34
C VAL A 150 12.57 8.69 6.84
N ASN A 151 11.77 9.77 6.80
CA ASN A 151 12.12 11.10 7.31
C ASN A 151 11.50 11.39 8.70
N ASP A 152 11.22 10.36 9.48
CA ASP A 152 10.72 10.47 10.87
C ASP A 152 9.35 11.16 11.01
N VAL A 153 8.51 11.07 9.99
CA VAL A 153 7.13 11.54 10.04
C VAL A 153 6.19 10.35 10.25
N PRO A 154 5.25 10.42 11.21
CA PRO A 154 4.22 9.40 11.37
C PRO A 154 3.34 9.29 10.13
N VAL A 155 3.04 8.06 9.68
CA VAL A 155 2.27 7.82 8.46
C VAL A 155 1.14 6.82 8.69
N LEU A 156 0.04 7.01 7.95
CA LEU A 156 -1.01 6.02 7.75
C LEU A 156 -1.12 5.73 6.26
N PHE A 157 -1.29 4.48 5.92
CA PHE A 157 -1.46 3.98 4.55
C PHE A 157 -2.78 3.23 4.45
N LEU A 158 -3.72 3.74 3.65
CA LEU A 158 -5.05 3.17 3.47
C LEU A 158 -5.14 2.45 2.14
N PHE A 159 -5.65 1.20 2.18
CA PHE A 159 -5.64 0.27 1.08
C PHE A 159 -6.78 -0.75 1.19
N THR A 160 -7.51 -1.04 0.12
CA THR A 160 -8.63 -2.00 0.14
C THR A 160 -8.26 -3.41 -0.27
N GLY A 161 -7.03 -3.62 -0.74
CA GLY A 161 -6.52 -4.92 -1.17
C GLY A 161 -6.25 -4.98 -2.66
N THR A 162 -5.36 -5.88 -3.08
CA THR A 162 -5.16 -6.19 -4.49
C THR A 162 -6.33 -6.98 -5.05
N HIS A 163 -6.63 -6.75 -6.32
CA HIS A 163 -7.69 -7.43 -7.05
C HIS A 163 -7.17 -8.03 -8.38
N THR A 164 -8.02 -8.79 -9.07
CA THR A 164 -7.63 -9.50 -10.30
C THR A 164 -7.27 -8.58 -11.46
N ASP A 165 -7.68 -7.31 -11.40
CA ASP A 165 -7.45 -6.30 -12.44
C ASP A 165 -6.22 -5.43 -12.17
N TYR A 166 -5.58 -5.59 -11.01
CA TYR A 166 -4.37 -4.85 -10.63
C TYR A 166 -3.31 -4.90 -11.73
N HIS A 167 -2.76 -3.74 -12.11
CA HIS A 167 -1.77 -3.57 -13.17
C HIS A 167 -2.19 -4.15 -14.52
N LYS A 168 -3.49 -4.05 -14.84
CA LYS A 168 -4.05 -4.50 -16.13
C LYS A 168 -4.96 -3.44 -16.75
N PRO A 169 -5.17 -3.50 -18.10
CA PRO A 169 -6.14 -2.62 -18.76
C PRO A 169 -7.57 -2.76 -18.25
N SER A 170 -7.88 -3.85 -17.55
CA SER A 170 -9.21 -4.11 -16.99
C SER A 170 -9.47 -3.44 -15.64
N ASP A 171 -8.51 -2.67 -15.11
CA ASP A 171 -8.78 -1.83 -13.93
C ASP A 171 -9.55 -0.58 -14.35
N ASP A 172 -10.84 -0.78 -14.54
CA ASP A 172 -11.80 0.18 -15.07
C ASP A 172 -12.76 0.70 -14.00
N TRP A 173 -13.27 1.92 -14.21
CA TRP A 173 -14.17 2.61 -13.29
C TRP A 173 -15.45 1.84 -12.94
N GLN A 174 -15.94 0.98 -13.84
CA GLN A 174 -17.14 0.17 -13.64
C GLN A 174 -17.01 -0.79 -12.45
N HIS A 175 -15.80 -1.05 -12.02
CA HIS A 175 -15.49 -1.93 -10.91
C HIS A 175 -15.31 -1.20 -9.57
N ILE A 176 -15.34 0.13 -9.57
CA ILE A 176 -15.20 0.93 -8.36
C ILE A 176 -16.46 0.83 -7.50
N ASN A 177 -16.27 0.55 -6.21
CA ASN A 177 -17.28 0.64 -5.18
C ASN A 177 -17.30 2.07 -4.62
N ALA A 178 -17.97 2.99 -5.33
CA ALA A 178 -17.99 4.40 -4.96
C ALA A 178 -18.61 4.66 -3.57
N GLU A 179 -19.58 3.84 -3.12
CA GLU A 179 -20.14 3.97 -1.77
C GLU A 179 -19.12 3.56 -0.70
N GLY A 180 -18.37 2.47 -0.95
CA GLY A 180 -17.29 2.04 -0.06
C GLY A 180 -16.14 3.05 -0.02
N GLU A 181 -15.74 3.58 -1.18
CA GLU A 181 -14.73 4.64 -1.27
C GLU A 181 -15.16 5.88 -0.50
N LYS A 182 -16.42 6.30 -0.64
CA LYS A 182 -16.98 7.41 0.13
C LYS A 182 -16.87 7.18 1.64
N GLN A 183 -17.17 5.97 2.13
CA GLN A 183 -17.05 5.66 3.56
C GLN A 183 -15.60 5.78 4.05
N ILE A 184 -14.62 5.37 3.23
CA ILE A 184 -13.19 5.52 3.54
C ILE A 184 -12.82 7.01 3.59
N VAL A 185 -13.26 7.80 2.60
CA VAL A 185 -13.00 9.24 2.55
C VAL A 185 -13.62 9.95 3.77
N ASP A 186 -14.82 9.55 4.19
CA ASP A 186 -15.46 10.07 5.40
C ASP A 186 -14.65 9.72 6.67
N LEU A 187 -14.14 8.50 6.78
CA LEU A 187 -13.24 8.10 7.88
C LEU A 187 -11.97 8.97 7.88
N ILE A 188 -11.33 9.17 6.71
CA ILE A 188 -10.11 10.00 6.58
C ILE A 188 -10.39 11.44 6.97
N TYR A 189 -11.54 11.98 6.59
CA TYR A 189 -11.96 13.32 6.99
C TYR A 189 -12.00 13.46 8.53
N ASP A 190 -12.65 12.53 9.21
CA ASP A 190 -12.77 12.57 10.68
C ASP A 190 -11.43 12.32 11.38
N VAL A 191 -10.58 11.42 10.86
CA VAL A 191 -9.21 11.23 11.34
C VAL A 191 -8.39 12.52 11.16
N THR A 192 -8.55 13.21 10.03
CA THR A 192 -7.88 14.49 9.76
C THR A 192 -8.32 15.56 10.73
N LEU A 193 -9.62 15.68 11.00
CA LEU A 193 -10.14 16.57 12.03
C LEU A 193 -9.54 16.23 13.41
N ARG A 194 -9.52 14.95 13.75
CA ARG A 194 -8.98 14.50 15.03
C ARG A 194 -7.49 14.84 15.17
N PHE A 195 -6.69 14.61 14.13
CA PHE A 195 -5.28 15.03 14.08
C PHE A 195 -5.12 16.55 14.17
N SER A 196 -6.01 17.30 13.51
CA SER A 196 -6.01 18.76 13.55
C SER A 196 -6.20 19.30 14.98
N HIS A 197 -6.97 18.61 15.83
CA HIS A 197 -7.28 19.04 17.20
C HIS A 197 -6.35 18.48 18.28
N LEU A 198 -5.37 17.65 17.92
CA LEU A 198 -4.41 17.17 18.91
C LEU A 198 -3.65 18.35 19.52
N LYS A 199 -3.56 18.39 20.86
CA LYS A 199 -2.82 19.42 21.56
C LYS A 199 -1.33 19.40 21.19
N GLU A 200 -0.78 18.20 21.08
CA GLU A 200 0.59 17.94 20.64
C GLU A 200 0.56 17.04 19.40
N LYS A 201 1.55 17.19 18.53
CA LYS A 201 1.64 16.31 17.35
C LYS A 201 1.96 14.87 17.79
N PRO A 202 1.50 13.86 17.03
CA PRO A 202 1.86 12.47 17.27
C PRO A 202 3.37 12.28 17.35
N VAL A 203 3.82 11.52 18.34
CA VAL A 203 5.24 11.19 18.49
C VAL A 203 5.61 10.13 17.48
N PHE A 204 6.64 10.39 16.68
CA PHE A 204 7.16 9.40 15.76
C PHE A 204 7.78 8.21 16.50
N THR A 205 7.46 7.01 16.05
CA THR A 205 8.05 5.74 16.49
C THR A 205 8.48 4.97 15.25
N GLU A 206 9.70 4.48 15.26
CA GLU A 206 10.17 3.61 14.18
C GLU A 206 9.41 2.28 14.23
N ALA A 207 8.76 1.96 13.12
CA ALA A 207 7.96 0.75 12.95
C ALA A 207 8.29 0.10 11.61
N GLY A 208 9.20 -0.85 11.63
CA GLY A 208 9.77 -1.50 10.44
C GLY A 208 11.01 -0.77 9.87
N PRO A 209 11.61 -1.30 8.79
CA PRO A 209 12.85 -0.77 8.24
C PRO A 209 12.67 0.62 7.64
N LYS A 210 13.67 1.48 7.79
CA LYS A 210 13.72 2.81 7.16
C LYS A 210 14.39 2.85 5.80
N GLU A 211 15.08 1.79 5.44
CA GLU A 211 15.74 1.68 4.14
C GLU A 211 15.10 0.54 3.37
N SER A 212 14.67 0.80 2.15
CA SER A 212 14.76 -0.27 1.19
C SER A 212 16.27 -0.47 0.94
N ASN A 213 16.81 -1.62 1.28
CA ASN A 213 18.08 -2.08 0.71
C ASN A 213 17.95 -2.31 -0.82
N GLN A 214 16.97 -1.68 -1.44
CA GLN A 214 16.75 -1.62 -2.86
C GLN A 214 17.52 -0.45 -3.48
N THR A 215 18.82 -0.65 -3.70
CA THR A 215 19.30 -0.32 -5.04
C THR A 215 18.31 -0.97 -6.02
N ARG A 216 17.79 -0.24 -7.05
CA ARG A 216 17.00 -0.76 -8.17
C ARG A 216 17.52 -2.13 -8.59
N ARG A 217 17.07 -3.19 -7.95
CA ARG A 217 17.29 -4.55 -8.40
C ARG A 217 16.08 -4.86 -9.27
N SER A 218 16.24 -4.73 -10.58
CA SER A 218 15.29 -5.33 -11.49
C SER A 218 15.16 -6.79 -11.09
N PHE A 219 13.97 -7.21 -10.70
CA PHE A 219 13.71 -8.62 -10.44
C PHE A 219 13.96 -9.38 -11.75
N LYS A 220 14.91 -10.30 -11.72
CA LYS A 220 15.22 -11.15 -12.89
C LYS A 220 14.21 -12.28 -13.05
N VAL A 221 13.38 -12.50 -12.02
CA VAL A 221 12.38 -13.55 -11.95
C VAL A 221 11.10 -13.01 -11.32
N THR A 222 9.99 -13.69 -11.58
CA THR A 222 8.72 -13.45 -10.89
C THR A 222 8.18 -14.77 -10.37
N PHE A 223 7.64 -14.78 -9.17
CA PHE A 223 6.87 -15.91 -8.65
C PHE A 223 5.46 -15.94 -9.21
N GLY A 224 4.94 -14.78 -9.63
CA GLY A 224 3.55 -14.64 -10.04
C GLY A 224 2.55 -14.82 -8.91
N VAL A 225 2.94 -14.51 -7.67
CA VAL A 225 2.00 -14.41 -6.54
C VAL A 225 1.43 -13.00 -6.46
N ILE A 226 0.24 -12.91 -5.87
CA ILE A 226 -0.42 -11.66 -5.48
C ILE A 226 -0.30 -11.59 -3.96
N PRO A 227 0.54 -10.71 -3.41
CA PRO A 227 0.71 -10.56 -1.97
C PRO A 227 -0.57 -10.10 -1.29
N SER A 228 -0.83 -10.58 -0.08
CA SER A 228 -1.85 -10.03 0.81
C SER A 228 -1.23 -8.94 1.68
N TYR A 229 -1.60 -7.70 1.44
CA TYR A 229 -1.18 -6.58 2.28
C TYR A 229 -2.13 -6.47 3.48
N GLY A 230 -1.61 -6.57 4.68
CA GLY A 230 -2.41 -6.50 5.90
C GLY A 230 -2.72 -7.87 6.51
N SER A 231 -1.89 -8.88 6.24
CA SER A 231 -1.90 -10.14 6.97
C SER A 231 -1.09 -10.00 8.27
N ASP A 232 -1.62 -10.51 9.38
CA ASP A 232 -0.89 -10.62 10.65
C ASP A 232 -0.06 -11.91 10.71
N ALA A 233 -0.04 -12.68 9.63
CA ALA A 233 0.71 -13.93 9.56
C ALA A 233 2.22 -13.65 9.55
N VAL A 234 2.97 -14.46 10.29
CA VAL A 234 4.43 -14.50 10.14
C VAL A 234 4.74 -15.22 8.84
N GLY A 235 5.09 -14.45 7.79
CA GLY A 235 5.27 -14.94 6.43
C GLY A 235 4.65 -14.00 5.41
N LEU A 236 4.69 -14.37 4.13
CA LEU A 236 3.94 -13.69 3.07
C LEU A 236 2.66 -14.47 2.78
N GLU A 237 1.54 -14.01 3.31
CA GLU A 237 0.23 -14.50 2.85
C GLU A 237 -0.03 -14.02 1.43
N ILE A 238 -0.63 -14.86 0.60
CA ILE A 238 -0.96 -14.51 -0.78
C ILE A 238 -2.46 -14.51 -1.03
N ASP A 239 -2.95 -13.48 -1.70
CA ASP A 239 -4.33 -13.39 -2.18
C ASP A 239 -4.55 -14.18 -3.47
N GLY A 240 -3.48 -14.70 -4.05
CA GLY A 240 -3.54 -15.56 -5.21
C GLY A 240 -2.18 -15.87 -5.82
N ALA A 241 -2.21 -16.71 -6.85
CA ALA A 241 -1.06 -16.98 -7.72
C ALA A 241 -1.56 -17.05 -9.19
N LYS A 242 -0.80 -16.43 -10.09
CA LYS A 242 -1.08 -16.51 -11.53
C LYS A 242 -0.97 -17.97 -11.96
N LYS A 243 -2.00 -18.50 -12.63
CA LYS A 243 -2.08 -19.90 -13.06
C LYS A 243 -0.88 -20.32 -13.91
N GLU A 244 -0.45 -19.46 -14.80
CA GLU A 244 0.69 -19.71 -15.70
C GLU A 244 2.04 -19.26 -15.10
N GLY A 245 2.03 -18.57 -13.95
CA GLY A 245 3.24 -18.17 -13.24
C GLY A 245 3.90 -19.33 -12.49
N PRO A 246 5.18 -19.19 -12.10
CA PRO A 246 5.93 -20.21 -11.38
C PRO A 246 5.22 -20.77 -10.15
N ALA A 247 4.71 -19.91 -9.29
CA ALA A 247 3.99 -20.31 -8.06
C ALA A 247 2.67 -21.02 -8.37
N GLY A 248 1.88 -20.52 -9.34
CA GLY A 248 0.62 -21.14 -9.73
C GLY A 248 0.82 -22.53 -10.36
N LYS A 249 1.83 -22.67 -11.25
CA LYS A 249 2.22 -23.98 -11.81
C LYS A 249 2.69 -24.98 -10.74
N ALA A 250 3.34 -24.49 -9.69
CA ALA A 250 3.73 -25.29 -8.56
C ALA A 250 2.57 -25.65 -7.63
N GLY A 251 1.39 -25.03 -7.76
CA GLY A 251 0.19 -25.31 -6.97
C GLY A 251 -0.03 -24.42 -5.75
N LEU A 252 0.64 -23.25 -5.68
CA LEU A 252 0.33 -22.23 -4.69
C LEU A 252 -1.01 -21.58 -5.04
N LYS A 253 -1.76 -21.15 -4.02
CA LYS A 253 -3.10 -20.57 -4.17
C LYS A 253 -3.42 -19.58 -3.04
N LYS A 254 -4.51 -18.85 -3.21
CA LYS A 254 -5.02 -17.90 -2.20
C LYS A 254 -5.08 -18.53 -0.80
N GLY A 255 -4.62 -17.74 0.18
CA GLY A 255 -4.59 -18.11 1.59
C GLY A 255 -3.35 -18.94 2.00
N ASP A 256 -2.41 -19.20 1.08
CA ASP A 256 -1.10 -19.76 1.44
C ASP A 256 -0.25 -18.68 2.11
N ILE A 257 0.50 -19.07 3.13
CA ILE A 257 1.48 -18.19 3.78
C ILE A 257 2.86 -18.71 3.46
N ILE A 258 3.63 -18.00 2.64
CA ILE A 258 5.00 -18.36 2.30
C ILE A 258 5.90 -18.01 3.49
N THR A 259 6.55 -19.02 4.06
CA THR A 259 7.42 -18.89 5.24
C THR A 259 8.89 -19.10 4.92
N SER A 260 9.23 -19.75 3.79
CA SER A 260 10.62 -19.90 3.35
C SER A 260 10.71 -20.01 1.82
N ILE A 261 11.77 -19.46 1.25
CA ILE A 261 12.11 -19.55 -0.17
C ILE A 261 13.58 -19.92 -0.30
N GLY A 262 13.88 -21.11 -0.84
CA GLY A 262 15.23 -21.60 -1.05
C GLY A 262 16.06 -21.58 0.23
N GLY A 263 15.48 -22.04 1.35
CA GLY A 263 16.12 -22.14 2.65
C GLY A 263 16.31 -20.83 3.41
N LYS A 264 15.75 -19.71 2.93
CA LYS A 264 15.74 -18.43 3.64
C LYS A 264 14.35 -18.12 4.16
N ASP A 265 14.26 -17.74 5.43
CA ASP A 265 13.00 -17.38 6.08
C ASP A 265 12.37 -16.15 5.42
N ILE A 266 11.06 -16.19 5.29
CA ILE A 266 10.21 -15.09 4.84
C ILE A 266 9.28 -14.75 5.99
N LYS A 267 9.46 -13.61 6.61
CA LYS A 267 8.65 -13.16 7.74
C LYS A 267 7.60 -12.13 7.32
N ASN A 268 7.82 -11.47 6.20
CA ASN A 268 6.97 -10.43 5.65
C ASN A 268 7.23 -10.27 4.15
N ILE A 269 6.52 -9.32 3.52
CA ILE A 269 6.67 -9.03 2.09
C ILE A 269 8.08 -8.54 1.72
N TYR A 270 8.79 -7.87 2.63
CA TYR A 270 10.13 -7.34 2.33
C TYR A 270 11.16 -8.48 2.22
N ASP A 271 11.11 -9.45 3.13
CA ASP A 271 11.95 -10.64 3.04
C ASP A 271 11.71 -11.37 1.72
N TYR A 272 10.45 -11.46 1.29
CA TYR A 272 10.08 -12.01 -0.02
C TYR A 272 10.71 -11.22 -1.17
N MET A 273 10.59 -9.90 -1.16
CA MET A 273 11.17 -9.04 -2.20
C MET A 273 12.70 -9.15 -2.23
N TYR A 274 13.35 -9.15 -1.06
CA TYR A 274 14.81 -9.33 -0.97
C TYR A 274 15.21 -10.69 -1.55
N ARG A 275 14.48 -11.73 -1.20
CA ARG A 275 14.77 -13.07 -1.69
C ARG A 275 14.55 -13.19 -3.19
N LEU A 276 13.48 -12.60 -3.71
CA LEU A 276 13.17 -12.60 -5.14
C LEU A 276 14.30 -11.93 -5.97
N ALA A 277 14.90 -10.87 -5.46
CA ALA A 277 15.99 -10.16 -6.12
C ALA A 277 17.31 -10.97 -6.21
N GLU A 278 17.49 -12.00 -5.37
CA GLU A 278 18.66 -12.87 -5.39
C GLU A 278 18.53 -14.05 -6.35
N LEU A 279 17.29 -14.40 -6.75
CA LEU A 279 16.97 -15.56 -7.57
C LEU A 279 17.29 -15.32 -9.05
N LYS A 280 17.50 -16.40 -9.78
CA LYS A 280 17.85 -16.35 -11.21
C LYS A 280 16.83 -17.14 -12.04
N PRO A 281 16.59 -16.73 -13.30
CA PRO A 281 15.81 -17.52 -14.23
C PRO A 281 16.38 -18.93 -14.41
N GLY A 282 15.48 -19.93 -14.45
CA GLY A 282 15.86 -21.34 -14.63
C GLY A 282 16.24 -22.07 -13.33
N GLU A 283 16.24 -21.40 -12.17
CA GLU A 283 16.44 -22.08 -10.89
C GLU A 283 15.17 -22.83 -10.48
N THR A 284 15.35 -24.01 -9.88
CA THR A 284 14.29 -24.74 -9.16
C THR A 284 14.56 -24.62 -7.68
N ILE A 285 13.61 -24.08 -6.95
CA ILE A 285 13.76 -23.79 -5.52
C ILE A 285 12.64 -24.41 -4.70
N ASP A 286 12.97 -24.80 -3.46
CA ASP A 286 11.98 -25.25 -2.49
C ASP A 286 11.34 -24.01 -1.83
N VAL A 287 10.00 -24.01 -1.81
CA VAL A 287 9.17 -22.99 -1.16
C VAL A 287 8.35 -23.66 -0.09
N ILE A 288 8.51 -23.20 1.14
CA ILE A 288 7.73 -23.70 2.28
C ILE A 288 6.58 -22.73 2.53
N ILE A 289 5.39 -23.28 2.66
CA ILE A 289 4.17 -22.53 2.96
C ILE A 289 3.42 -23.13 4.13
N ILE A 290 2.56 -22.34 4.76
CA ILE A 290 1.50 -22.81 5.65
C ILE A 290 0.17 -22.71 4.91
N ARG A 291 -0.57 -23.84 4.84
CA ARG A 291 -1.91 -23.94 4.26
C ARG A 291 -2.83 -24.67 5.24
N GLY A 292 -3.85 -23.96 5.72
CA GLY A 292 -4.78 -24.54 6.71
C GLY A 292 -4.07 -25.03 7.99
N GLY A 293 -3.05 -24.30 8.44
CA GLY A 293 -2.24 -24.62 9.62
C GLY A 293 -1.22 -25.76 9.42
N LYS A 294 -1.05 -26.28 8.20
CA LYS A 294 -0.09 -27.33 7.86
C LYS A 294 1.04 -26.76 7.01
N GLU A 295 2.27 -27.12 7.36
CA GLU A 295 3.44 -26.82 6.55
C GLU A 295 3.52 -27.76 5.34
N LEU A 296 3.74 -27.18 4.16
CA LEU A 296 3.87 -27.87 2.89
C LEU A 296 5.07 -27.31 2.13
N THR A 297 5.76 -28.17 1.39
CA THR A 297 6.89 -27.76 0.54
C THR A 297 6.53 -27.95 -0.93
N PHE A 298 6.78 -26.94 -1.73
CA PHE A 298 6.59 -26.94 -3.17
C PHE A 298 7.91 -26.67 -3.89
N LYS A 299 8.13 -27.34 -5.03
CA LYS A 299 9.22 -27.00 -5.95
C LYS A 299 8.71 -26.01 -6.98
N VAL A 300 9.32 -24.81 -6.97
CA VAL A 300 8.99 -23.74 -7.89
C VAL A 300 10.10 -23.59 -8.92
N ASN A 301 9.75 -23.65 -10.21
CA ASN A 301 10.66 -23.43 -11.34
C ASN A 301 10.52 -21.97 -11.80
N LEU A 302 11.61 -21.22 -11.80
CA LEU A 302 11.67 -19.78 -12.13
C LEU A 302 11.99 -19.53 -13.60
#